data_25d7180560bb5befff120d8948e9e75f
#
_entry.id   25d7180560bb5befff120d8948e9e75f
#
_cell.length_a   1.000
_cell.length_b   1.000
_cell.length_c   1.000
_cell.angle_alpha   90.00
_cell.angle_beta   90.00
_cell.angle_gamma   90.00
#
_symmetry.space_group_name_H-M   'P 1'
#
loop_
_entity.id
_entity.type
_entity.pdbx_description
1 polymer ?
#
loop_
_entity_poly.entity_id
_entity_poly.type
_entity_poly.pdbx_seq_one_letter_code
_entity_poly.pdbx_strand_id
1 'polypeptide(L)'
;PGGSASGSAGTTSGPAARELRYWSLNAQGLFSRDVSDYADFRLTTFPAAPQWLRRGTMYQIFPDRFARSAGSSEQPAADWAVPCSWDTTPVEGSGPQTPYQFYGGDLAGITGKLDHIQQLGADVIYLTPFFPARSNHRYDASTFASVDPLLGGDKALVELVEAAHARGLKVMGDLTANHSGDAHEWFRQAVAEPDSEEAGYYYFNDDHTGYEAWYGVPSLPKLNWASQGLRERFVLADDSPVARWLKPPFNLDGWRIDVGNMTGRLGATDLNQDVARLIADRVREINPDAALLAEATNDAAPDFSGEHWHGAMTYSNFTRPLWSWLAGDAAHVNFFGT
;
A
#
# COMPACT_ATOMS: atom_id res chain seq x y z
N PRO A 1 33.26 24.88 -91.63
CA PRO A 1 33.89 24.75 -90.42
C PRO A 1 33.05 25.07 -89.22
N GLY A 2 32.74 24.11 -88.45
CA GLY A 2 31.75 24.15 -87.36
C GLY A 2 32.35 24.48 -86.03
N GLY A 3 31.73 25.42 -85.38
CA GLY A 3 32.00 25.71 -83.97
C GLY A 3 30.93 25.08 -83.12
N SER A 4 31.34 24.14 -82.31
CA SER A 4 30.47 23.55 -81.31
C SER A 4 30.56 24.38 -80.00
N ALA A 5 29.43 24.98 -79.61
CA ALA A 5 29.27 25.62 -78.27
C ALA A 5 28.85 24.58 -77.27
N SER A 6 29.74 24.28 -76.34
CA SER A 6 29.41 23.48 -75.17
C SER A 6 28.75 24.37 -74.11
N GLY A 7 27.42 24.22 -73.93
CA GLY A 7 26.70 24.81 -72.83
C GLY A 7 26.98 24.07 -71.53
N SER A 8 27.59 24.73 -70.54
CA SER A 8 27.72 24.22 -69.18
C SER A 8 26.36 24.35 -68.47
N ALA A 9 25.74 23.22 -68.16
CA ALA A 9 24.58 23.17 -67.29
C ALA A 9 25.04 23.51 -65.89
N GLY A 10 24.66 24.68 -65.39
CA GLY A 10 24.81 25.04 -63.98
C GLY A 10 23.91 24.20 -63.13
N THR A 11 24.48 23.34 -62.31
CA THR A 11 23.77 22.64 -61.24
C THR A 11 23.40 23.65 -60.13
N THR A 12 22.16 24.06 -60.10
CA THR A 12 21.62 24.76 -58.95
C THR A 12 21.59 23.79 -57.78
N SER A 13 22.52 23.90 -56.84
CA SER A 13 22.48 23.23 -55.59
C SER A 13 21.26 23.76 -54.79
N GLY A 14 20.23 22.94 -54.70
CA GLY A 14 19.11 23.20 -53.79
C GLY A 14 19.62 23.39 -52.36
N PRO A 15 18.85 24.08 -51.51
CA PRO A 15 19.28 24.30 -50.12
C PRO A 15 19.55 22.95 -49.46
N ALA A 16 20.77 22.79 -48.90
CA ALA A 16 21.17 21.61 -48.19
C ALA A 16 20.12 21.33 -47.10
N ALA A 17 19.56 20.14 -47.13
CA ALA A 17 18.62 19.69 -46.09
C ALA A 17 19.26 19.92 -44.74
N ARG A 18 18.67 20.77 -43.92
CA ARG A 18 19.17 21.08 -42.60
C ARG A 18 19.05 19.81 -41.80
N GLU A 19 20.14 19.15 -41.46
CA GLU A 19 20.17 17.96 -40.60
C GLU A 19 19.53 18.32 -39.25
N LEU A 20 18.35 17.78 -38.99
CA LEU A 20 17.66 17.98 -37.73
C LEU A 20 18.49 17.29 -36.64
N ARG A 21 19.14 18.09 -35.80
CA ARG A 21 19.81 17.58 -34.62
C ARG A 21 18.78 17.48 -33.49
N TYR A 22 18.52 16.28 -33.03
CA TYR A 22 17.66 16.03 -31.90
C TYR A 22 18.44 15.33 -30.80
N TRP A 23 17.96 15.53 -29.58
CA TRP A 23 18.39 14.82 -28.39
C TRP A 23 17.15 14.26 -27.72
N SER A 24 17.27 13.07 -27.15
CA SER A 24 16.21 12.42 -26.41
C SER A 24 16.50 12.53 -24.91
N LEU A 25 15.45 12.77 -24.14
CA LEU A 25 15.44 12.73 -22.68
C LEU A 25 14.42 11.70 -22.26
N ASN A 26 14.83 10.69 -21.48
CA ASN A 26 13.89 9.71 -20.93
C ASN A 26 13.45 10.08 -19.52
N ALA A 27 12.50 9.30 -18.98
CA ALA A 27 11.93 9.52 -17.65
C ALA A 27 12.94 9.34 -16.49
N GLN A 28 14.07 8.67 -16.74
CA GLN A 28 15.18 8.55 -15.79
C GLN A 28 16.14 9.74 -15.80
N GLY A 29 15.91 10.72 -16.68
CA GLY A 29 16.77 11.88 -16.81
C GLY A 29 18.00 11.65 -17.69
N LEU A 30 18.11 10.50 -18.38
CA LEU A 30 19.19 10.27 -19.33
C LEU A 30 18.97 11.14 -20.56
N PHE A 31 19.98 11.93 -20.90
CA PHE A 31 19.99 12.84 -22.03
C PHE A 31 21.03 12.37 -23.04
N SER A 32 20.60 11.84 -24.18
CA SER A 32 21.46 11.27 -25.23
C SER A 32 20.77 11.31 -26.58
N ARG A 33 21.50 11.03 -27.66
CA ARG A 33 20.91 10.80 -28.99
C ARG A 33 20.24 9.43 -29.09
N ASP A 34 20.67 8.52 -28.25
CA ASP A 34 20.28 7.11 -28.28
C ASP A 34 19.93 6.69 -26.88
N VAL A 35 18.66 6.88 -26.51
CA VAL A 35 18.08 6.47 -25.23
C VAL A 35 17.14 5.30 -25.46
N SER A 36 17.16 4.34 -24.53
CA SER A 36 16.28 3.18 -24.59
C SER A 36 14.83 3.57 -24.29
N ASP A 37 13.88 3.03 -25.06
CA ASP A 37 12.42 3.16 -24.87
C ASP A 37 11.94 2.57 -23.55
N TYR A 38 12.75 1.73 -22.90
CA TYR A 38 12.42 1.14 -21.60
C TYR A 38 12.05 2.18 -20.54
N ALA A 39 12.67 3.35 -20.62
CA ALA A 39 12.46 4.44 -19.67
C ALA A 39 11.79 5.66 -20.32
N ASP A 40 10.95 5.47 -21.31
CA ASP A 40 10.18 6.54 -21.92
C ASP A 40 9.17 7.17 -20.94
N PHE A 41 8.86 8.44 -21.16
CA PHE A 41 7.75 9.09 -20.47
C PHE A 41 6.43 8.42 -20.86
N ARG A 42 5.68 7.99 -19.87
CA ARG A 42 4.38 7.34 -20.08
C ARG A 42 3.26 8.39 -20.07
N LEU A 43 2.49 8.42 -21.13
CA LEU A 43 1.22 9.15 -21.20
C LEU A 43 0.10 8.15 -20.95
N THR A 44 -0.75 8.42 -19.97
CA THR A 44 -1.87 7.56 -19.66
C THR A 44 -3.19 8.31 -19.91
N THR A 45 -4.21 7.56 -20.33
CA THR A 45 -5.59 8.06 -20.48
C THR A 45 -6.41 7.86 -19.23
N PHE A 46 -5.84 7.21 -18.21
CA PHE A 46 -6.52 6.96 -16.94
C PHE A 46 -6.60 8.22 -16.08
N PRO A 47 -7.62 8.32 -15.22
CA PRO A 47 -7.69 9.40 -14.26
C PRO A 47 -6.43 9.49 -13.42
N ALA A 48 -5.93 10.69 -13.22
CA ALA A 48 -4.81 10.89 -12.30
C ALA A 48 -5.23 10.56 -10.87
N ALA A 49 -4.27 10.18 -10.03
CA ALA A 49 -4.50 10.05 -8.60
C ALA A 49 -5.13 11.33 -8.01
N PRO A 50 -5.94 11.21 -6.96
CA PRO A 50 -6.54 12.36 -6.28
C PRO A 50 -5.50 13.43 -5.96
N GLN A 51 -5.89 14.71 -6.10
CA GLN A 51 -4.94 15.82 -5.93
C GLN A 51 -4.33 15.86 -4.53
N TRP A 52 -5.10 15.52 -3.52
CA TRP A 52 -4.66 15.48 -2.15
C TRP A 52 -3.55 14.43 -1.93
N LEU A 53 -3.60 13.26 -2.62
CA LEU A 53 -2.52 12.26 -2.56
C LEU A 53 -1.28 12.72 -3.33
N ARG A 54 -1.46 13.36 -4.49
CA ARG A 54 -0.36 13.81 -5.36
C ARG A 54 0.47 14.96 -4.78
N ARG A 55 -0.11 15.77 -3.92
CA ARG A 55 0.49 16.97 -3.34
C ARG A 55 0.68 16.91 -1.85
N GLY A 56 0.01 15.95 -1.20
CA GLY A 56 0.02 15.84 0.25
C GLY A 56 1.26 15.17 0.80
N THR A 57 1.62 15.58 2.00
CA THR A 57 2.60 14.89 2.83
C THR A 57 1.87 13.90 3.73
N MET A 58 2.25 12.62 3.65
CA MET A 58 1.64 11.54 4.43
C MET A 58 2.46 11.26 5.68
N TYR A 59 1.79 11.17 6.82
CA TYR A 59 2.37 10.79 8.10
C TYR A 59 1.82 9.43 8.53
N GLN A 60 2.70 8.43 8.59
CA GLN A 60 2.34 7.08 9.04
C GLN A 60 2.25 7.04 10.57
N ILE A 61 1.18 6.45 11.08
CA ILE A 61 0.96 6.24 12.50
C ILE A 61 0.81 4.74 12.78
N PHE A 62 1.64 4.24 13.70
CA PHE A 62 1.49 2.95 14.34
C PHE A 62 0.68 3.17 15.63
N PRO A 63 -0.61 2.80 15.70
CA PRO A 63 -1.51 3.25 16.77
C PRO A 63 -1.03 2.93 18.18
N ASP A 64 -0.51 1.72 18.39
CA ASP A 64 0.00 1.29 19.71
C ASP A 64 1.15 2.17 20.26
N ARG A 65 1.86 2.91 19.37
CA ARG A 65 3.11 3.58 19.69
C ARG A 65 3.09 5.10 19.56
N PHE A 66 1.98 5.70 19.13
CA PHE A 66 1.96 7.12 18.81
C PHE A 66 1.49 8.00 19.98
N ALA A 67 0.32 7.72 20.51
CA ALA A 67 -0.25 8.48 21.64
C ALA A 67 -1.28 7.65 22.40
N ARG A 68 -1.43 7.93 23.69
CA ARG A 68 -2.41 7.33 24.57
C ARG A 68 -3.46 8.36 24.97
N SER A 69 -4.72 7.92 25.02
CA SER A 69 -5.77 8.71 25.67
C SER A 69 -5.69 8.61 27.21
N ALA A 70 -6.31 9.55 27.88
CA ALA A 70 -6.47 9.46 29.33
C ALA A 70 -7.33 8.23 29.68
N GLY A 71 -6.82 7.37 30.54
CA GLY A 71 -7.50 6.13 30.95
C GLY A 71 -7.16 4.88 30.12
N SER A 72 -6.41 4.99 29.02
CA SER A 72 -6.02 3.82 28.23
C SER A 72 -5.14 2.82 29.01
N SER A 73 -4.44 3.28 30.03
CA SER A 73 -3.64 2.44 30.94
C SER A 73 -4.48 1.51 31.83
N GLU A 74 -5.78 1.72 31.90
CA GLU A 74 -6.73 0.92 32.69
C GLU A 74 -7.38 -0.20 31.86
N GLN A 75 -7.11 -0.26 30.55
CA GLN A 75 -7.62 -1.32 29.70
C GLN A 75 -6.93 -2.65 30.05
N PRO A 76 -7.69 -3.75 30.19
CA PRO A 76 -7.10 -5.05 30.36
C PRO A 76 -6.25 -5.38 29.14
N ALA A 77 -5.01 -5.79 29.37
CA ALA A 77 -4.16 -6.30 28.31
C ALA A 77 -4.83 -7.52 27.66
N ALA A 78 -4.74 -7.64 26.32
CA ALA A 78 -5.17 -8.85 25.63
C ALA A 78 -4.32 -10.05 26.09
N ASP A 79 -4.85 -11.25 25.95
CA ASP A 79 -4.18 -12.51 26.37
C ASP A 79 -2.84 -12.75 25.69
N TRP A 80 -2.65 -12.20 24.49
CA TRP A 80 -1.40 -12.26 23.70
C TRP A 80 -0.40 -11.16 24.09
N ALA A 81 -0.84 -10.07 24.73
CA ALA A 81 -0.05 -8.86 24.91
C ALA A 81 0.92 -8.96 26.08
N VAL A 82 2.13 -8.47 25.88
CA VAL A 82 3.12 -8.20 26.93
C VAL A 82 3.05 -6.71 27.26
N PRO A 83 2.41 -6.34 28.40
CA PRO A 83 2.26 -4.95 28.78
C PRO A 83 3.61 -4.26 28.96
N CYS A 84 3.78 -3.11 28.34
CA CYS A 84 4.98 -2.29 28.40
C CYS A 84 4.67 -0.92 29.00
N SER A 85 5.57 -0.44 29.85
CA SER A 85 5.48 0.93 30.36
C SER A 85 5.81 1.92 29.26
N TRP A 86 4.92 2.90 29.06
CA TRP A 86 5.09 3.92 28.02
C TRP A 86 6.40 4.71 28.14
N ASP A 87 6.80 5.01 29.38
CA ASP A 87 7.92 5.90 29.62
C ASP A 87 9.25 5.15 29.88
N THR A 88 9.20 3.89 30.29
CA THR A 88 10.38 3.19 30.81
C THR A 88 10.77 1.90 30.09
N THR A 89 9.86 1.27 29.34
CA THR A 89 10.16 0.06 28.60
C THR A 89 10.67 0.42 27.20
N PRO A 90 11.93 0.05 26.84
CA PRO A 90 12.45 0.27 25.49
C PRO A 90 11.63 -0.51 24.46
N VAL A 91 11.43 0.10 23.28
CA VAL A 91 10.85 -0.61 22.13
C VAL A 91 11.91 -1.55 21.56
N GLU A 92 11.59 -2.84 21.50
CA GLU A 92 12.44 -3.81 20.80
C GLU A 92 12.26 -3.66 19.30
N GLY A 93 13.36 -3.40 18.58
CA GLY A 93 13.35 -3.27 17.12
C GLY A 93 13.28 -4.62 16.41
N SER A 94 13.71 -5.71 17.06
CA SER A 94 13.68 -7.08 16.55
C SER A 94 13.75 -8.08 17.70
N GLY A 95 13.09 -9.22 17.55
CA GLY A 95 13.07 -10.27 18.55
C GLY A 95 11.71 -10.96 18.68
N PRO A 96 11.63 -12.08 19.39
CA PRO A 96 10.40 -12.87 19.50
C PRO A 96 9.28 -12.13 20.25
N GLN A 97 9.61 -11.17 21.10
CA GLN A 97 8.61 -10.38 21.84
C GLN A 97 8.14 -9.13 21.10
N THR A 98 8.83 -8.73 20.05
CA THR A 98 8.52 -7.49 19.29
C THR A 98 7.04 -7.39 18.88
N PRO A 99 6.39 -8.43 18.33
CA PRO A 99 4.98 -8.37 17.93
C PRO A 99 4.01 -8.27 19.13
N TYR A 100 4.47 -8.62 20.31
CA TYR A 100 3.61 -8.74 21.52
C TYR A 100 3.79 -7.61 22.52
N GLN A 101 4.85 -6.80 22.41
CA GLN A 101 5.02 -5.62 23.26
C GLN A 101 3.85 -4.64 23.05
N PHE A 102 3.06 -4.41 24.09
CA PHE A 102 1.86 -3.57 24.04
C PHE A 102 2.04 -2.33 24.90
N TYR A 103 2.03 -1.16 24.28
CA TYR A 103 2.21 0.14 24.94
C TYR A 103 0.87 0.86 25.17
N GLY A 104 -0.20 0.45 24.51
CA GLY A 104 -1.55 0.95 24.74
C GLY A 104 -1.83 2.31 24.12
N GLY A 105 -1.15 2.67 23.02
CA GLY A 105 -1.60 3.78 22.18
C GLY A 105 -2.95 3.47 21.54
N ASP A 106 -3.76 4.50 21.29
CA ASP A 106 -5.12 4.34 20.80
C ASP A 106 -5.56 5.48 19.86
N LEU A 107 -6.73 5.31 19.21
CA LEU A 107 -7.24 6.28 18.24
C LEU A 107 -7.64 7.61 18.88
N ALA A 108 -8.13 7.58 20.12
CA ALA A 108 -8.45 8.80 20.84
C ALA A 108 -7.19 9.60 21.21
N GLY A 109 -6.09 8.91 21.53
CA GLY A 109 -4.77 9.52 21.69
C GLY A 109 -4.28 10.19 20.40
N ILE A 110 -4.48 9.54 19.25
CA ILE A 110 -4.18 10.11 17.94
C ILE A 110 -5.03 11.37 17.72
N THR A 111 -6.33 11.31 17.99
CA THR A 111 -7.25 12.46 17.90
C THR A 111 -6.74 13.65 18.72
N GLY A 112 -6.25 13.39 19.93
CA GLY A 112 -5.66 14.42 20.81
C GLY A 112 -4.33 15.01 20.31
N LYS A 113 -3.74 14.44 19.24
CA LYS A 113 -2.46 14.89 18.65
C LYS A 113 -2.58 15.44 17.21
N LEU A 114 -3.81 15.67 16.73
CA LEU A 114 -4.02 16.18 15.36
C LEU A 114 -3.36 17.54 15.12
N ASP A 115 -3.31 18.40 16.13
CA ASP A 115 -2.63 19.71 16.02
C ASP A 115 -1.11 19.54 15.82
N HIS A 116 -0.50 18.54 16.46
CA HIS A 116 0.91 18.20 16.24
C HIS A 116 1.14 17.72 14.79
N ILE A 117 0.25 16.88 14.26
CA ILE A 117 0.33 16.37 12.89
C ILE A 117 0.23 17.53 11.88
N GLN A 118 -0.69 18.48 12.10
CA GLN A 118 -0.78 19.68 11.27
C GLN A 118 0.46 20.56 11.35
N GLN A 119 1.03 20.74 12.55
CA GLN A 119 2.26 21.54 12.73
C GLN A 119 3.48 20.93 12.02
N LEU A 120 3.49 19.60 11.83
CA LEU A 120 4.50 18.92 10.99
C LEU A 120 4.32 19.20 9.49
N GLY A 121 3.18 19.78 9.08
CA GLY A 121 2.85 20.01 7.69
C GLY A 121 2.35 18.74 6.97
N ALA A 122 1.85 17.77 7.71
CA ALA A 122 1.21 16.61 7.11
C ALA A 122 -0.21 16.93 6.67
N ASP A 123 -0.60 16.37 5.53
CA ASP A 123 -1.94 16.51 4.93
C ASP A 123 -2.75 15.22 5.06
N VAL A 124 -2.06 14.09 5.22
CA VAL A 124 -2.65 12.75 5.24
C VAL A 124 -2.15 11.96 6.44
N ILE A 125 -3.06 11.40 7.18
CA ILE A 125 -2.79 10.39 8.22
C ILE A 125 -2.92 9.02 7.57
N TYR A 126 -1.86 8.22 7.60
CA TYR A 126 -1.91 6.81 7.25
C TYR A 126 -1.84 5.98 8.54
N LEU A 127 -2.90 5.26 8.85
CA LEU A 127 -2.96 4.34 9.98
C LEU A 127 -2.49 2.96 9.54
N THR A 128 -1.49 2.37 10.21
CA THR A 128 -1.26 0.93 10.10
C THR A 128 -2.49 0.17 10.62
N PRO A 129 -2.62 -1.16 10.40
CA PRO A 129 -3.89 -1.84 10.63
C PRO A 129 -4.53 -1.55 11.99
N PHE A 130 -5.85 -1.37 11.97
CA PHE A 130 -6.65 -1.04 13.15
C PHE A 130 -7.68 -2.12 13.50
N PHE A 131 -7.69 -3.24 12.78
CA PHE A 131 -8.57 -4.38 13.03
C PHE A 131 -8.12 -5.18 14.26
N PRO A 132 -9.03 -5.92 14.93
CA PRO A 132 -8.66 -6.86 15.97
C PRO A 132 -7.63 -7.88 15.49
N ALA A 133 -6.63 -8.17 16.32
CA ALA A 133 -5.54 -9.06 15.97
C ALA A 133 -4.90 -9.66 17.24
N ARG A 134 -3.90 -10.52 17.06
CA ARG A 134 -3.10 -11.10 18.15
C ARG A 134 -1.65 -10.57 18.15
N SER A 135 -1.47 -9.38 17.61
CA SER A 135 -0.19 -8.65 17.60
C SER A 135 -0.41 -7.15 17.74
N ASN A 136 0.64 -6.45 18.16
CA ASN A 136 0.61 -4.99 18.24
C ASN A 136 0.55 -4.30 16.86
N HIS A 137 1.05 -4.97 15.81
CA HIS A 137 1.05 -4.45 14.43
C HIS A 137 -0.26 -4.67 13.68
N ARG A 138 -1.08 -5.63 14.11
CA ARG A 138 -2.41 -5.95 13.58
C ARG A 138 -2.47 -6.36 12.10
N TYR A 139 -1.35 -6.73 11.50
CA TYR A 139 -1.37 -7.32 10.15
C TYR A 139 -1.98 -8.72 10.12
N ASP A 140 -2.07 -9.39 11.27
CA ASP A 140 -2.73 -10.67 11.51
C ASP A 140 -4.21 -10.47 11.94
N ALA A 141 -4.98 -9.70 11.16
CA ALA A 141 -6.37 -9.39 11.47
C ALA A 141 -7.20 -10.65 11.77
N SER A 142 -7.92 -10.65 12.89
CA SER A 142 -8.84 -11.73 13.29
C SER A 142 -10.27 -11.49 12.80
N THR A 143 -10.58 -10.28 12.38
CA THR A 143 -11.78 -9.89 11.65
C THR A 143 -11.52 -8.58 10.91
N PHE A 144 -12.24 -8.34 9.81
CA PHE A 144 -12.28 -7.06 9.11
C PHE A 144 -13.58 -6.27 9.40
N ALA A 145 -14.45 -6.78 10.26
CA ALA A 145 -15.78 -6.24 10.47
C ALA A 145 -15.87 -5.17 11.56
N SER A 146 -14.82 -4.97 12.36
CA SER A 146 -14.78 -3.98 13.44
C SER A 146 -13.40 -3.42 13.68
N VAL A 147 -13.33 -2.26 14.31
CA VAL A 147 -12.08 -1.72 14.84
C VAL A 147 -11.72 -2.42 16.15
N ASP A 148 -10.43 -2.66 16.38
CA ASP A 148 -9.94 -3.28 17.61
C ASP A 148 -10.44 -2.51 18.86
N PRO A 149 -11.13 -3.18 19.80
CA PRO A 149 -11.53 -2.57 21.06
C PRO A 149 -10.36 -1.96 21.85
N LEU A 150 -9.14 -2.52 21.72
CA LEU A 150 -7.93 -1.98 22.34
C LEU A 150 -7.51 -0.62 21.75
N LEU A 151 -7.99 -0.28 20.55
CA LEU A 151 -7.80 1.02 19.93
C LEU A 151 -8.98 1.98 20.18
N GLY A 152 -10.03 1.54 20.87
CA GLY A 152 -11.23 2.32 21.16
C GLY A 152 -12.45 1.96 20.31
N GLY A 153 -12.33 0.94 19.43
CA GLY A 153 -13.44 0.43 18.62
C GLY A 153 -13.91 1.38 17.53
N ASP A 154 -15.02 1.02 16.89
CA ASP A 154 -15.59 1.73 15.74
C ASP A 154 -15.84 3.22 16.00
N LYS A 155 -16.34 3.54 17.20
CA LYS A 155 -16.63 4.91 17.61
C LYS A 155 -15.38 5.80 17.57
N ALA A 156 -14.25 5.30 18.08
CA ALA A 156 -13.00 6.06 18.13
C ALA A 156 -12.45 6.33 16.73
N LEU A 157 -12.64 5.41 15.77
CA LEU A 157 -12.26 5.64 14.38
C LEU A 157 -13.13 6.74 13.74
N VAL A 158 -14.44 6.69 13.96
CA VAL A 158 -15.36 7.74 13.45
C VAL A 158 -14.96 9.11 13.99
N GLU A 159 -14.76 9.22 15.31
CA GLU A 159 -14.35 10.47 15.96
C GLU A 159 -12.99 10.99 15.44
N LEU A 160 -12.03 10.10 15.20
CA LEU A 160 -10.73 10.46 14.62
C LEU A 160 -10.89 11.02 13.19
N VAL A 161 -11.65 10.32 12.34
CA VAL A 161 -11.84 10.73 10.94
C VAL A 161 -12.60 12.07 10.86
N GLU A 162 -13.66 12.23 11.62
CA GLU A 162 -14.41 13.49 11.69
C GLU A 162 -13.52 14.66 12.16
N ALA A 163 -12.72 14.44 13.22
CA ALA A 163 -11.82 15.46 13.75
C ALA A 163 -10.67 15.80 12.79
N ALA A 164 -10.17 14.82 12.03
CA ALA A 164 -9.17 15.00 10.98
C ALA A 164 -9.75 15.79 9.81
N HIS A 165 -10.92 15.41 9.30
CA HIS A 165 -11.61 16.10 8.22
C HIS A 165 -11.95 17.55 8.57
N ALA A 166 -12.37 17.82 9.81
CA ALA A 166 -12.62 19.18 10.29
C ALA A 166 -11.36 20.08 10.24
N ARG A 167 -10.18 19.48 10.19
CA ARG A 167 -8.88 20.15 10.04
C ARG A 167 -8.33 20.15 8.62
N GLY A 168 -9.06 19.58 7.68
CA GLY A 168 -8.62 19.42 6.29
C GLY A 168 -7.60 18.28 6.08
N LEU A 169 -7.39 17.43 7.08
CA LEU A 169 -6.55 16.23 6.97
C LEU A 169 -7.34 15.08 6.35
N LYS A 170 -6.66 14.26 5.56
CA LYS A 170 -7.17 13.00 5.02
C LYS A 170 -6.75 11.83 5.89
N VAL A 171 -7.54 10.74 5.89
CA VAL A 171 -7.24 9.53 6.67
C VAL A 171 -7.29 8.31 5.78
N MET A 172 -6.16 7.61 5.67
CA MET A 172 -6.05 6.31 4.98
C MET A 172 -5.88 5.19 5.99
N GLY A 173 -6.55 4.07 5.73
CA GLY A 173 -6.34 2.83 6.46
C GLY A 173 -5.34 1.90 5.77
N ASP A 174 -5.03 0.80 6.43
CA ASP A 174 -4.20 -0.30 5.91
C ASP A 174 -5.06 -1.56 5.74
N LEU A 175 -5.02 -2.15 4.57
CA LEU A 175 -5.82 -3.32 4.23
C LEU A 175 -4.93 -4.50 3.84
N THR A 176 -4.98 -5.57 4.65
CA THR A 176 -4.22 -6.80 4.41
C THR A 176 -4.92 -7.69 3.39
N ALA A 177 -4.74 -7.38 2.10
CA ALA A 177 -5.38 -8.12 1.01
C ALA A 177 -4.62 -9.39 0.59
N ASN A 178 -3.40 -9.61 1.11
CA ASN A 178 -2.60 -10.79 0.79
C ASN A 178 -2.86 -11.97 1.74
N HIS A 179 -3.21 -11.71 2.99
CA HIS A 179 -3.38 -12.70 4.06
C HIS A 179 -4.35 -12.19 5.11
N SER A 180 -4.87 -13.09 5.93
CA SER A 180 -5.54 -12.77 7.21
C SER A 180 -4.67 -13.19 8.39
N GLY A 181 -5.18 -13.04 9.62
CA GLY A 181 -4.61 -13.72 10.77
C GLY A 181 -5.06 -15.19 10.84
N ASP A 182 -4.30 -16.04 11.55
CA ASP A 182 -4.71 -17.42 11.87
C ASP A 182 -5.89 -17.46 12.84
N ALA A 183 -6.15 -16.37 13.57
CA ALA A 183 -7.32 -16.19 14.42
C ALA A 183 -8.54 -15.64 13.69
N HIS A 184 -8.45 -15.35 12.38
CA HIS A 184 -9.55 -14.81 11.60
C HIS A 184 -10.72 -15.77 11.53
N GLU A 185 -11.96 -15.27 11.66
CA GLU A 185 -13.15 -16.10 11.62
C GLU A 185 -13.24 -16.97 10.37
N TRP A 186 -12.85 -16.43 9.19
CA TRP A 186 -12.83 -17.21 7.94
C TRP A 186 -11.81 -18.33 7.98
N PHE A 187 -10.60 -18.07 8.50
CA PHE A 187 -9.56 -19.08 8.57
C PHE A 187 -9.92 -20.17 9.57
N ARG A 188 -10.46 -19.79 10.72
CA ARG A 188 -10.91 -20.76 11.73
C ARG A 188 -12.05 -21.64 11.22
N GLN A 189 -12.99 -21.06 10.46
CA GLN A 189 -14.04 -21.82 9.81
C GLN A 189 -13.45 -22.77 8.76
N ALA A 190 -12.56 -22.29 7.91
CA ALA A 190 -11.86 -23.06 6.90
C ALA A 190 -11.13 -24.29 7.47
N VAL A 191 -10.46 -24.13 8.61
CA VAL A 191 -9.75 -25.24 9.31
C VAL A 191 -10.72 -26.22 9.96
N ALA A 192 -11.81 -25.72 10.55
CA ALA A 192 -12.79 -26.55 11.24
C ALA A 192 -13.68 -27.35 10.26
N GLU A 193 -13.97 -26.80 9.11
CA GLU A 193 -14.90 -27.36 8.11
C GLU A 193 -14.28 -27.32 6.71
N PRO A 194 -13.53 -28.38 6.31
CA PRO A 194 -12.84 -28.43 5.02
C PRO A 194 -13.73 -28.26 3.78
N ASP A 195 -15.02 -28.55 3.92
CA ASP A 195 -16.02 -28.40 2.85
C ASP A 195 -16.74 -27.03 2.88
N SER A 196 -16.36 -26.12 3.79
CA SER A 196 -16.94 -24.78 3.87
C SER A 196 -16.53 -23.91 2.67
N GLU A 197 -17.29 -22.85 2.42
CA GLU A 197 -16.91 -21.85 1.43
C GLU A 197 -15.58 -21.18 1.80
N GLU A 198 -15.37 -20.94 3.08
CA GLU A 198 -14.17 -20.32 3.64
C GLU A 198 -12.92 -21.17 3.43
N ALA A 199 -13.04 -22.50 3.34
CA ALA A 199 -11.91 -23.37 2.96
C ALA A 199 -11.34 -23.00 1.58
N GLY A 200 -12.21 -22.57 0.66
CA GLY A 200 -11.80 -22.07 -0.65
C GLY A 200 -11.10 -20.69 -0.63
N TYR A 201 -11.16 -19.96 0.49
CA TYR A 201 -10.51 -18.65 0.62
C TYR A 201 -9.01 -18.73 0.86
N TYR A 202 -8.48 -19.92 1.18
CA TYR A 202 -7.08 -20.16 1.51
C TYR A 202 -6.51 -21.29 0.63
N TYR A 203 -5.21 -21.47 0.67
CA TYR A 203 -4.50 -22.53 -0.03
C TYR A 203 -4.14 -23.63 0.97
N PHE A 204 -4.95 -24.66 1.04
CA PHE A 204 -4.63 -25.88 1.80
C PHE A 204 -3.97 -26.92 0.91
N ASN A 205 -3.19 -27.82 1.54
CA ASN A 205 -2.74 -29.05 0.89
C ASN A 205 -3.89 -30.08 0.77
N ASP A 206 -3.69 -31.14 0.00
CA ASP A 206 -4.75 -32.11 -0.34
C ASP A 206 -5.38 -32.80 0.89
N ASP A 207 -4.62 -32.98 1.96
CA ASP A 207 -5.11 -33.61 3.20
C ASP A 207 -5.57 -32.60 4.26
N HIS A 208 -5.58 -31.32 3.91
CA HIS A 208 -6.03 -30.21 4.75
C HIS A 208 -5.25 -30.05 6.08
N THR A 209 -4.03 -30.62 6.16
CA THR A 209 -3.17 -30.55 7.36
C THR A 209 -2.21 -29.38 7.35
N GLY A 210 -2.01 -28.75 6.20
CA GLY A 210 -1.14 -27.60 5.99
C GLY A 210 -1.73 -26.58 5.05
N TYR A 211 -1.23 -25.37 5.09
CA TYR A 211 -1.67 -24.24 4.27
C TYR A 211 -0.51 -23.33 3.89
N GLU A 212 -0.69 -22.57 2.83
CA GLU A 212 0.24 -21.53 2.43
C GLU A 212 0.10 -20.27 3.31
N ALA A 213 1.24 -19.70 3.68
CA ALA A 213 1.30 -18.50 4.51
C ALA A 213 2.32 -17.51 3.92
N TRP A 214 2.17 -16.23 4.26
CA TRP A 214 3.11 -15.20 3.83
C TRP A 214 4.52 -15.49 4.34
N TYR A 215 5.45 -15.73 3.40
CA TYR A 215 6.83 -16.18 3.72
C TYR A 215 6.93 -17.33 4.72
N GLY A 216 5.92 -18.20 4.78
CA GLY A 216 5.88 -19.33 5.71
C GLY A 216 5.61 -18.94 7.17
N VAL A 217 5.14 -17.72 7.43
CA VAL A 217 4.73 -17.26 8.77
C VAL A 217 3.34 -17.82 9.10
N PRO A 218 3.21 -18.79 10.02
CA PRO A 218 1.96 -19.53 10.21
C PRO A 218 0.78 -18.65 10.66
N SER A 219 1.06 -17.56 11.37
CA SER A 219 0.01 -16.62 11.80
C SER A 219 -0.59 -15.76 10.65
N LEU A 220 -0.07 -15.92 9.40
CA LEU A 220 -0.47 -15.09 8.25
C LEU A 220 -0.90 -15.97 7.06
N PRO A 221 -2.01 -16.76 7.17
CA PRO A 221 -2.51 -17.61 6.11
C PRO A 221 -2.87 -16.81 4.86
N LYS A 222 -2.38 -17.27 3.70
CA LYS A 222 -2.48 -16.57 2.43
C LYS A 222 -3.86 -16.71 1.82
N LEU A 223 -4.43 -15.59 1.36
CA LEU A 223 -5.72 -15.52 0.69
C LEU A 223 -5.64 -16.00 -0.76
N ASN A 224 -6.58 -16.86 -1.15
CA ASN A 224 -6.72 -17.45 -2.49
C ASN A 224 -7.65 -16.60 -3.37
N TRP A 225 -7.09 -15.69 -4.12
CA TRP A 225 -7.85 -14.80 -5.00
C TRP A 225 -8.43 -15.47 -6.26
N ALA A 226 -8.18 -16.76 -6.50
CA ALA A 226 -8.93 -17.54 -7.49
C ALA A 226 -10.35 -17.85 -7.00
N SER A 227 -10.62 -17.82 -5.69
CA SER A 227 -11.92 -18.03 -5.10
C SER A 227 -12.89 -16.87 -5.42
N GLN A 228 -14.02 -17.20 -6.02
CA GLN A 228 -15.09 -16.23 -6.26
C GLN A 228 -15.79 -15.80 -4.97
N GLY A 229 -15.96 -16.73 -4.01
CA GLY A 229 -16.50 -16.41 -2.70
C GLY A 229 -15.64 -15.40 -1.96
N LEU A 230 -14.29 -15.54 -2.00
CA LEU A 230 -13.40 -14.56 -1.44
C LEU A 230 -13.56 -13.19 -2.12
N ARG A 231 -13.60 -13.13 -3.45
CA ARG A 231 -13.78 -11.87 -4.19
C ARG A 231 -15.07 -11.17 -3.82
N GLU A 232 -16.16 -11.94 -3.71
CA GLU A 232 -17.46 -11.43 -3.27
C GLU A 232 -17.36 -10.89 -1.84
N ARG A 233 -16.88 -11.71 -0.91
CA ARG A 233 -16.81 -11.38 0.51
C ARG A 233 -15.88 -10.23 0.84
N PHE A 234 -14.70 -10.20 0.20
CA PHE A 234 -13.65 -9.22 0.51
C PHE A 234 -13.85 -7.89 -0.23
N VAL A 235 -14.41 -7.90 -1.45
CA VAL A 235 -14.44 -6.71 -2.32
C VAL A 235 -15.85 -6.30 -2.71
N LEU A 236 -16.68 -7.22 -3.23
CA LEU A 236 -17.90 -6.86 -3.96
C LEU A 236 -19.10 -6.62 -3.05
N ALA A 237 -19.21 -7.35 -1.95
CA ALA A 237 -20.31 -7.18 -1.01
C ALA A 237 -20.37 -5.74 -0.45
N ASP A 238 -21.55 -5.28 -0.12
CA ASP A 238 -21.78 -3.92 0.37
C ASP A 238 -21.11 -3.63 1.71
N ASP A 239 -20.94 -4.66 2.54
CA ASP A 239 -20.26 -4.63 3.83
C ASP A 239 -18.85 -5.22 3.78
N SER A 240 -18.29 -5.40 2.55
CA SER A 240 -16.96 -5.95 2.35
C SER A 240 -15.87 -5.11 3.03
N PRO A 241 -14.73 -5.71 3.41
CA PRO A 241 -13.58 -5.00 3.96
C PRO A 241 -13.14 -3.79 3.11
N VAL A 242 -13.20 -3.91 1.78
CA VAL A 242 -12.88 -2.81 0.88
C VAL A 242 -13.90 -1.68 0.99
N ALA A 243 -15.20 -2.00 1.08
CA ALA A 243 -16.28 -1.04 0.92
C ALA A 243 -16.70 -0.36 2.23
N ARG A 244 -16.85 -1.14 3.29
CA ARG A 244 -17.44 -0.71 4.57
C ARG A 244 -16.82 0.56 5.12
N TRP A 245 -15.52 0.63 5.16
CA TRP A 245 -14.76 1.69 5.85
C TRP A 245 -14.65 2.99 5.04
N LEU A 246 -14.91 2.92 3.73
CA LEU A 246 -14.99 4.11 2.86
C LEU A 246 -16.37 4.77 2.89
N LYS A 247 -17.37 4.10 3.49
CA LYS A 247 -18.75 4.58 3.60
C LYS A 247 -19.02 5.19 4.99
N PRO A 248 -20.08 6.01 5.13
CA PRO A 248 -20.54 6.42 6.45
C PRO A 248 -20.83 5.22 7.37
N PRO A 249 -20.52 5.33 8.67
CA PRO A 249 -20.04 6.54 9.35
C PRO A 249 -18.52 6.73 9.31
N PHE A 250 -17.74 5.79 8.77
CA PHE A 250 -16.27 5.77 8.88
C PHE A 250 -15.60 6.77 7.95
N ASN A 251 -16.00 6.82 6.66
CA ASN A 251 -15.55 7.80 5.66
C ASN A 251 -14.03 7.91 5.53
N LEU A 252 -13.30 6.79 5.51
CA LEU A 252 -11.88 6.81 5.16
C LEU A 252 -11.68 7.35 3.74
N ASP A 253 -10.55 8.02 3.51
CA ASP A 253 -10.19 8.62 2.23
C ASP A 253 -9.43 7.65 1.29
N GLY A 254 -9.15 6.45 1.74
CA GLY A 254 -8.48 5.44 0.92
C GLY A 254 -7.81 4.34 1.71
N TRP A 255 -7.12 3.48 0.96
CA TRP A 255 -6.42 2.32 1.49
C TRP A 255 -4.96 2.28 1.05
N ARG A 256 -4.08 1.96 1.97
CA ARG A 256 -2.81 1.34 1.65
C ARG A 256 -3.01 -0.18 1.62
N ILE A 257 -2.61 -0.81 0.54
CA ILE A 257 -2.74 -2.25 0.36
C ILE A 257 -1.44 -2.91 0.80
N ASP A 258 -1.54 -3.66 1.89
CA ASP A 258 -0.44 -4.44 2.46
C ASP A 258 0.01 -5.54 1.50
N VAL A 259 1.32 -5.72 1.38
CA VAL A 259 1.91 -6.72 0.47
C VAL A 259 1.31 -6.67 -0.95
N GLY A 260 1.04 -5.45 -1.45
CA GLY A 260 0.34 -5.24 -2.71
C GLY A 260 0.99 -5.93 -3.90
N ASN A 261 2.32 -6.05 -3.89
CA ASN A 261 3.08 -6.75 -4.93
C ASN A 261 2.93 -8.29 -4.92
N MET A 262 2.47 -8.91 -3.82
CA MET A 262 2.28 -10.36 -3.71
C MET A 262 0.81 -10.77 -3.65
N THR A 263 -0.10 -9.82 -3.49
CA THR A 263 -1.54 -10.08 -3.47
C THR A 263 -1.98 -10.73 -4.77
N GLY A 264 -2.61 -11.91 -4.68
CA GLY A 264 -3.03 -12.70 -5.84
C GLY A 264 -1.92 -13.51 -6.53
N ARG A 265 -0.69 -13.52 -6.01
CA ARG A 265 0.43 -14.28 -6.58
C ARG A 265 0.81 -15.47 -5.71
N LEU A 266 0.86 -16.67 -6.31
CA LEU A 266 1.38 -17.88 -5.68
C LEU A 266 1.92 -18.84 -6.75
N GLY A 267 3.22 -19.17 -6.72
CA GLY A 267 3.86 -20.03 -7.70
C GLY A 267 3.71 -19.50 -9.12
N ALA A 268 3.07 -20.28 -9.99
CA ALA A 268 2.79 -19.89 -11.38
C ALA A 268 1.49 -19.06 -11.54
N THR A 269 0.70 -18.92 -10.48
CA THR A 269 -0.54 -18.16 -10.52
C THR A 269 -0.23 -16.68 -10.28
N ASP A 270 -0.61 -15.83 -11.24
CA ASP A 270 -0.52 -14.38 -11.12
C ASP A 270 -1.88 -13.74 -11.44
N LEU A 271 -2.61 -13.39 -10.40
CA LEU A 271 -3.88 -12.67 -10.44
C LEU A 271 -3.73 -11.23 -9.89
N ASN A 272 -2.49 -10.76 -9.72
CA ASN A 272 -2.24 -9.49 -9.03
C ASN A 272 -2.94 -8.32 -9.71
N GLN A 273 -2.80 -8.19 -11.04
CA GLN A 273 -3.42 -7.10 -11.78
C GLN A 273 -4.96 -7.17 -11.77
N ASP A 274 -5.53 -8.40 -11.82
CA ASP A 274 -6.98 -8.59 -11.77
C ASP A 274 -7.54 -8.22 -10.41
N VAL A 275 -6.86 -8.60 -9.31
CA VAL A 275 -7.25 -8.25 -7.95
C VAL A 275 -7.10 -6.74 -7.71
N ALA A 276 -6.00 -6.17 -8.17
CA ALA A 276 -5.77 -4.74 -8.07
C ALA A 276 -6.87 -3.93 -8.76
N ARG A 277 -7.27 -4.35 -9.98
CA ARG A 277 -8.36 -3.73 -10.73
C ARG A 277 -9.71 -3.90 -10.01
N LEU A 278 -10.00 -5.11 -9.53
CA LEU A 278 -11.23 -5.40 -8.79
C LEU A 278 -11.40 -4.48 -7.57
N ILE A 279 -10.33 -4.33 -6.78
CA ILE A 279 -10.32 -3.42 -5.61
C ILE A 279 -10.49 -1.97 -6.07
N ALA A 280 -9.75 -1.54 -7.09
CA ALA A 280 -9.79 -0.16 -7.57
C ALA A 280 -11.16 0.23 -8.14
N ASP A 281 -11.81 -0.68 -8.88
CA ASP A 281 -13.14 -0.44 -9.43
C ASP A 281 -14.16 -0.29 -8.30
N ARG A 282 -14.11 -1.16 -7.29
CA ARG A 282 -15.00 -1.06 -6.14
C ARG A 282 -14.78 0.21 -5.33
N VAL A 283 -13.53 0.59 -5.08
CA VAL A 283 -13.20 1.83 -4.38
C VAL A 283 -13.71 3.04 -5.15
N ARG A 284 -13.50 3.08 -6.46
CA ARG A 284 -13.94 4.19 -7.33
C ARG A 284 -15.46 4.30 -7.41
N GLU A 285 -16.17 3.17 -7.40
CA GLU A 285 -17.64 3.13 -7.35
C GLU A 285 -18.18 3.77 -6.08
N ILE A 286 -17.52 3.54 -4.94
CA ILE A 286 -17.94 4.07 -3.64
C ILE A 286 -17.55 5.54 -3.49
N ASN A 287 -16.30 5.85 -3.78
CA ASN A 287 -15.74 7.20 -3.65
C ASN A 287 -14.65 7.42 -4.73
N PRO A 288 -14.98 8.13 -5.81
CA PRO A 288 -14.01 8.39 -6.88
C PRO A 288 -12.82 9.27 -6.45
N ASP A 289 -12.88 9.92 -5.29
CA ASP A 289 -11.77 10.70 -4.71
C ASP A 289 -10.97 9.89 -3.67
N ALA A 290 -11.30 8.63 -3.44
CA ALA A 290 -10.53 7.76 -2.57
C ALA A 290 -9.23 7.31 -3.23
N ALA A 291 -8.17 7.18 -2.43
CA ALA A 291 -6.87 6.78 -2.92
C ALA A 291 -6.54 5.32 -2.63
N LEU A 292 -5.70 4.75 -3.51
CA LEU A 292 -5.10 3.42 -3.34
C LEU A 292 -3.58 3.53 -3.46
N LEU A 293 -2.88 3.14 -2.40
CA LEU A 293 -1.42 3.11 -2.32
C LEU A 293 -0.97 1.66 -2.08
N ALA A 294 -0.17 1.09 -2.98
CA ALA A 294 0.32 -0.27 -2.80
C ALA A 294 1.61 -0.30 -1.96
N GLU A 295 1.76 -1.30 -1.10
CA GLU A 295 3.10 -1.68 -0.67
C GLU A 295 3.77 -2.49 -1.77
N ALA A 296 4.94 -2.02 -2.20
CA ALA A 296 5.79 -2.75 -3.12
C ALA A 296 7.25 -2.61 -2.67
N THR A 297 7.90 -3.75 -2.44
CA THR A 297 9.30 -3.77 -1.98
C THR A 297 10.30 -3.86 -3.13
N ASN A 298 9.80 -4.10 -4.35
CA ASN A 298 10.52 -4.13 -5.62
C ASN A 298 10.27 -2.85 -6.43
N ASP A 299 10.82 -2.79 -7.63
CA ASP A 299 10.42 -1.78 -8.62
C ASP A 299 8.97 -2.06 -9.06
N ALA A 300 8.06 -1.20 -8.63
CA ALA A 300 6.65 -1.33 -8.93
C ALA A 300 6.22 -0.67 -10.26
N ALA A 301 7.15 -0.08 -11.00
CA ALA A 301 6.81 0.59 -12.25
C ALA A 301 6.05 -0.30 -13.25
N PRO A 302 6.36 -1.60 -13.39
CA PRO A 302 5.58 -2.51 -14.24
C PRO A 302 4.14 -2.73 -13.76
N ASP A 303 3.89 -2.60 -12.46
CA ASP A 303 2.57 -2.82 -11.85
C ASP A 303 1.67 -1.56 -11.93
N PHE A 304 2.20 -0.43 -12.40
CA PHE A 304 1.47 0.82 -12.57
C PHE A 304 0.99 1.00 -14.00
N SER A 305 -0.14 0.39 -14.34
CA SER A 305 -0.83 0.66 -15.61
C SER A 305 -1.68 1.94 -15.55
N GLY A 306 -1.95 2.47 -14.35
CA GLY A 306 -2.85 3.59 -14.11
C GLY A 306 -4.31 3.20 -13.89
N GLU A 307 -4.67 1.93 -14.04
CA GLU A 307 -6.04 1.45 -13.87
C GLU A 307 -6.40 1.16 -12.41
N HIS A 308 -5.42 0.90 -11.57
CA HIS A 308 -5.64 0.42 -10.20
C HIS A 308 -4.91 1.21 -9.14
N TRP A 309 -3.61 0.92 -8.85
CA TRP A 309 -2.89 1.63 -7.81
C TRP A 309 -2.56 3.06 -8.24
N HIS A 310 -2.81 4.03 -7.38
CA HIS A 310 -2.44 5.43 -7.61
C HIS A 310 -0.97 5.72 -7.34
N GLY A 311 -0.31 4.85 -6.60
CA GLY A 311 1.10 4.95 -6.25
C GLY A 311 1.57 3.75 -5.45
N ALA A 312 2.87 3.72 -5.10
CA ALA A 312 3.45 2.73 -4.21
C ALA A 312 4.38 3.36 -3.18
N MET A 313 4.61 2.62 -2.10
CA MET A 313 5.69 2.92 -1.15
C MET A 313 7.03 2.57 -1.81
N THR A 314 7.90 3.57 -1.99
CA THR A 314 9.15 3.45 -2.76
C THR A 314 10.32 2.94 -1.92
N TYR A 315 10.22 1.70 -1.42
CA TYR A 315 11.27 1.12 -0.57
C TYR A 315 12.60 0.93 -1.29
N SER A 316 12.58 0.32 -2.49
CA SER A 316 13.79 0.00 -3.24
C SER A 316 14.45 1.23 -3.85
N ASN A 317 13.64 2.17 -4.37
CA ASN A 317 14.15 3.27 -5.19
C ASN A 317 14.40 4.56 -4.40
N PHE A 318 13.93 4.65 -3.16
CA PHE A 318 14.12 5.84 -2.33
C PHE A 318 14.49 5.49 -0.88
N THR A 319 13.62 4.78 -0.15
CA THR A 319 13.75 4.64 1.30
C THR A 319 15.06 3.93 1.70
N ARG A 320 15.31 2.74 1.14
CA ARG A 320 16.52 1.96 1.47
C ARG A 320 17.81 2.65 1.03
N PRO A 321 17.93 3.16 -0.20
CA PRO A 321 19.09 3.94 -0.62
C PRO A 321 19.33 5.16 0.26
N LEU A 322 18.29 5.93 0.60
CA LEU A 322 18.40 7.09 1.46
C LEU A 322 18.90 6.72 2.85
N TRP A 323 18.36 5.67 3.46
CA TRP A 323 18.81 5.19 4.76
C TRP A 323 20.26 4.73 4.75
N SER A 324 20.66 3.97 3.73
CA SER A 324 22.05 3.53 3.58
C SER A 324 23.00 4.70 3.42
N TRP A 325 22.60 5.70 2.65
CA TRP A 325 23.40 6.91 2.49
C TRP A 325 23.53 7.71 3.80
N LEU A 326 22.43 7.92 4.51
CA LEU A 326 22.42 8.63 5.78
C LEU A 326 23.19 7.89 6.89
N ALA A 327 23.14 6.56 6.88
CA ALA A 327 23.91 5.73 7.80
C ALA A 327 25.40 5.63 7.46
N GLY A 328 25.83 6.15 6.32
CA GLY A 328 27.23 6.08 5.85
C GLY A 328 27.63 4.69 5.35
N ASP A 329 26.66 3.82 5.08
CA ASP A 329 26.89 2.49 4.54
C ASP A 329 27.00 2.55 3.01
N ALA A 330 28.24 2.78 2.53
CA ALA A 330 28.51 2.89 1.10
C ALA A 330 28.23 1.59 0.29
N ALA A 331 28.14 0.43 0.96
CA ALA A 331 27.88 -0.84 0.29
C ALA A 331 26.45 -0.96 -0.24
N HIS A 332 25.52 -0.17 0.28
CA HIS A 332 24.11 -0.18 -0.08
C HIS A 332 23.65 1.06 -0.86
N VAL A 333 24.57 1.97 -1.16
CA VAL A 333 24.26 3.19 -1.94
C VAL A 333 24.21 2.86 -3.44
N ASN A 334 23.29 2.00 -3.83
CA ASN A 334 22.90 1.87 -5.22
C ASN A 334 21.57 2.57 -5.42
N PHE A 335 21.60 3.91 -5.51
CA PHE A 335 20.41 4.70 -5.75
C PHE A 335 19.77 4.40 -7.11
N PHE A 336 20.56 4.01 -8.10
CA PHE A 336 20.13 3.87 -9.48
C PHE A 336 20.85 2.75 -10.23
N GLY A 337 21.56 1.89 -9.54
CA GLY A 337 22.37 0.85 -10.13
C GLY A 337 21.83 -0.52 -9.82
N THR A 338 20.91 -0.97 -10.59
CA THR A 338 20.68 -2.40 -10.86
C THR A 338 20.49 -2.53 -12.33
#